data_4ebb5020767115d3ed689441e5fa6c72
#
_entry.id   4ebb5020767115d3ed689441e5fa6c72
#
_cell.length_a   1.000
_cell.length_b   1.000
_cell.length_c   1.000
_cell.angle_alpha   90.00
_cell.angle_beta   90.00
_cell.angle_gamma   90.00
#
_symmetry.space_group_name_H-M   'P 1'
#
loop_
_entity.id
_entity.type
_entity.pdbx_description
1 polymer ?
#
loop_
_entity_poly.entity_id
_entity_poly.type
_entity_poly.pdbx_seq_one_letter_code
_entity_poly.pdbx_strand_id
1 'polypeptide(L)'
;MTLQDRITAAADYILAHTPQRPTVGLVLGSGLGDFADTLENAQRIAYADIPDFPQPTVEGHSGAFVFGTKQGKSVVVLQGRLHYYEGFTQQELTLPIRVLAAIGVKTLVLTNAAGGVNLGYKPGTLMLISDHINYSGMNPLIGPNLDKFGPRFPDMSGSVHRFPACGHHGKGIRSRYSSGRGCISHVLRSQL
;
A
#
# COMPACT_ATOMS: atom_id res chain seq x y z
N MET A 1 22.92 3.88 -8.98
CA MET A 1 21.68 4.66 -9.12
C MET A 1 21.20 5.06 -7.74
N THR A 2 20.90 6.34 -7.50
CA THR A 2 20.37 6.78 -6.19
C THR A 2 18.92 6.33 -6.00
N LEU A 3 18.42 6.35 -4.77
CA LEU A 3 17.01 6.05 -4.52
C LEU A 3 16.08 7.01 -5.29
N GLN A 4 16.45 8.28 -5.40
CA GLN A 4 15.69 9.27 -6.18
C GLN A 4 15.65 8.92 -7.68
N ASP A 5 16.77 8.47 -8.24
CA ASP A 5 16.83 8.07 -9.66
C ASP A 5 15.94 6.86 -9.92
N ARG A 6 15.96 5.87 -9.03
CA ARG A 6 15.10 4.67 -9.11
C ARG A 6 13.61 5.04 -9.06
N ILE A 7 13.23 5.94 -8.15
CA ILE A 7 11.84 6.41 -8.05
C ILE A 7 11.43 7.12 -9.34
N THR A 8 12.28 8.00 -9.86
CA THR A 8 12.00 8.76 -11.08
C THR A 8 11.87 7.83 -12.28
N ALA A 9 12.84 6.94 -12.49
CA ALA A 9 12.82 6.00 -13.61
C ALA A 9 11.58 5.09 -13.59
N ALA A 10 11.21 4.58 -12.40
CA ALA A 10 10.00 3.76 -12.26
C ALA A 10 8.72 4.54 -12.52
N ALA A 11 8.62 5.78 -12.02
CA ALA A 11 7.46 6.63 -12.24
C ALA A 11 7.32 7.00 -13.72
N ASP A 12 8.40 7.39 -14.40
CA ASP A 12 8.41 7.73 -15.82
C ASP A 12 8.02 6.53 -16.67
N TYR A 13 8.56 5.35 -16.37
CA TYR A 13 8.18 4.11 -17.04
C TYR A 13 6.68 3.85 -16.91
N ILE A 14 6.14 3.89 -15.71
CA ILE A 14 4.71 3.67 -15.46
C ILE A 14 3.87 4.68 -16.23
N LEU A 15 4.21 5.98 -16.12
CA LEU A 15 3.46 7.06 -16.78
C LEU A 15 3.49 6.98 -18.32
N ALA A 16 4.53 6.38 -18.89
CA ALA A 16 4.63 6.12 -20.34
C ALA A 16 3.78 4.92 -20.78
N HIS A 17 3.53 3.95 -19.88
CA HIS A 17 2.82 2.70 -20.22
C HIS A 17 1.34 2.70 -19.83
N THR A 18 0.84 3.74 -19.13
CA THR A 18 -0.58 3.87 -18.84
C THR A 18 -1.05 5.33 -18.89
N PRO A 19 -2.20 5.61 -19.52
CA PRO A 19 -2.82 6.93 -19.48
C PRO A 19 -3.52 7.22 -18.15
N GLN A 20 -3.72 6.21 -17.31
CA GLN A 20 -4.47 6.34 -16.06
C GLN A 20 -3.70 7.16 -15.03
N ARG A 21 -4.40 8.03 -14.32
CA ARG A 21 -3.84 8.93 -13.29
C ARG A 21 -4.63 8.77 -11.99
N PRO A 22 -4.43 7.64 -11.28
CA PRO A 22 -5.18 7.36 -10.06
C PRO A 22 -4.75 8.28 -8.92
N THR A 23 -5.70 8.70 -8.10
CA THR A 23 -5.43 9.42 -6.86
C THR A 23 -5.51 8.53 -5.62
N VAL A 24 -5.96 7.29 -5.79
CA VAL A 24 -6.07 6.29 -4.73
C VAL A 24 -5.19 5.09 -5.06
N GLY A 25 -4.33 4.72 -4.13
CA GLY A 25 -3.51 3.52 -4.19
C GLY A 25 -3.92 2.51 -3.11
N LEU A 26 -3.88 1.23 -3.45
CA LEU A 26 -4.13 0.14 -2.52
C LEU A 26 -2.94 -0.81 -2.52
N VAL A 27 -2.47 -1.18 -1.33
CA VAL A 27 -1.47 -2.26 -1.17
C VAL A 27 -2.18 -3.47 -0.61
N LEU A 28 -2.29 -4.51 -1.40
CA LEU A 28 -3.00 -5.72 -1.00
C LEU A 28 -2.12 -6.61 -0.13
N GLY A 29 -2.67 -7.02 1.01
CA GLY A 29 -2.10 -8.05 1.87
C GLY A 29 -2.53 -9.46 1.46
N SER A 30 -2.01 -10.45 2.18
CA SER A 30 -2.32 -11.87 1.96
C SER A 30 -3.82 -12.14 1.98
N GLY A 31 -4.30 -12.87 0.98
CA GLY A 31 -5.71 -13.24 0.83
C GLY A 31 -6.60 -12.18 0.17
N LEU A 32 -6.03 -11.04 -0.28
CA LEU A 32 -6.78 -9.99 -0.98
C LEU A 32 -6.33 -9.80 -2.44
N GLY A 33 -5.45 -10.66 -2.96
CA GLY A 33 -4.92 -10.57 -4.33
C GLY A 33 -6.00 -10.48 -5.40
N ASP A 34 -7.07 -11.26 -5.24
CA ASP A 34 -8.19 -11.33 -6.18
C ASP A 34 -8.96 -10.00 -6.32
N PHE A 35 -8.77 -9.07 -5.38
CA PHE A 35 -9.39 -7.74 -5.51
C PHE A 35 -8.92 -7.02 -6.77
N ALA A 36 -7.67 -7.19 -7.16
CA ALA A 36 -7.13 -6.58 -8.39
C ALA A 36 -7.88 -7.04 -9.65
N ASP A 37 -8.36 -8.28 -9.66
CA ASP A 37 -9.09 -8.87 -10.79
C ASP A 37 -10.53 -8.34 -10.89
N THR A 38 -11.02 -7.65 -9.85
CA THR A 38 -12.33 -7.01 -9.84
C THR A 38 -12.35 -5.60 -10.40
N LEU A 39 -11.21 -5.07 -10.86
CA LEU A 39 -11.11 -3.74 -11.43
C LEU A 39 -11.65 -3.73 -12.86
N GLU A 40 -12.42 -2.71 -13.17
CA GLU A 40 -12.88 -2.42 -14.53
C GLU A 40 -11.75 -1.74 -15.33
N ASN A 41 -11.63 -2.06 -16.62
CA ASN A 41 -10.60 -1.53 -17.52
C ASN A 41 -9.18 -1.73 -16.96
N ALA A 42 -8.94 -2.89 -16.37
CA ALA A 42 -7.69 -3.21 -15.70
C ALA A 42 -6.51 -3.22 -16.68
N GLN A 43 -5.45 -2.51 -16.32
CA GLN A 43 -4.15 -2.53 -17.00
C GLN A 43 -3.07 -2.92 -16.01
N ARG A 44 -2.29 -3.94 -16.35
CA ARG A 44 -1.25 -4.49 -15.49
C ARG A 44 0.13 -4.08 -15.98
N ILE A 45 0.98 -3.63 -15.07
CA ILE A 45 2.41 -3.39 -15.30
C ILE A 45 3.17 -4.24 -14.29
N ALA A 46 3.89 -5.26 -14.77
CA ALA A 46 4.65 -6.14 -13.90
C ALA A 46 5.86 -5.41 -13.31
N TYR A 47 6.23 -5.71 -12.07
CA TYR A 47 7.44 -5.14 -11.47
C TYR A 47 8.70 -5.50 -12.26
N ALA A 48 8.71 -6.69 -12.89
CA ALA A 48 9.80 -7.15 -13.73
C ALA A 48 10.04 -6.27 -14.97
N ASP A 49 9.01 -5.58 -15.46
CA ASP A 49 9.12 -4.73 -16.63
C ASP A 49 9.67 -3.33 -16.28
N ILE A 50 9.63 -2.95 -15.00
CA ILE A 50 10.05 -1.63 -14.53
C ILE A 50 11.55 -1.64 -14.27
N PRO A 51 12.32 -0.71 -14.84
CA PRO A 51 13.78 -0.66 -14.65
C PRO A 51 14.19 -0.61 -13.18
N ASP A 52 15.09 -1.51 -12.78
CA ASP A 52 15.70 -1.58 -11.44
C ASP A 52 14.69 -1.66 -10.28
N PHE A 53 13.50 -2.23 -10.56
CA PHE A 53 12.44 -2.37 -9.57
C PHE A 53 12.54 -3.72 -8.85
N PRO A 54 12.43 -3.74 -7.49
CA PRO A 54 12.55 -4.98 -6.74
C PRO A 54 11.34 -5.90 -6.99
N GLN A 55 11.60 -7.20 -7.05
CA GLN A 55 10.59 -8.21 -7.31
C GLN A 55 10.38 -9.08 -6.08
N PRO A 56 9.11 -9.33 -5.67
CA PRO A 56 8.85 -10.25 -4.56
C PRO A 56 9.33 -11.66 -4.91
N THR A 57 9.87 -12.34 -3.91
CA THR A 57 10.38 -13.71 -4.05
C THR A 57 9.42 -14.75 -3.50
N VAL A 58 8.36 -14.33 -2.82
CA VAL A 58 7.35 -15.21 -2.23
C VAL A 58 6.42 -15.76 -3.31
N GLU A 59 6.28 -17.08 -3.32
CA GLU A 59 5.37 -17.79 -4.23
C GLU A 59 3.93 -17.26 -4.11
N GLY A 60 3.26 -17.03 -5.23
CA GLY A 60 1.91 -16.43 -5.28
C GLY A 60 1.87 -14.90 -5.26
N HIS A 61 3.01 -14.22 -5.15
CA HIS A 61 3.11 -12.78 -5.29
C HIS A 61 3.59 -12.41 -6.69
N SER A 62 2.66 -12.09 -7.57
CA SER A 62 2.96 -11.79 -8.99
C SER A 62 3.66 -10.44 -9.23
N GLY A 63 3.82 -9.61 -8.18
CA GLY A 63 4.51 -8.32 -8.24
C GLY A 63 4.06 -7.43 -9.41
N ALA A 64 2.97 -6.67 -9.25
CA ALA A 64 2.50 -5.79 -10.30
C ALA A 64 1.76 -4.57 -9.75
N PHE A 65 1.81 -3.47 -10.50
CA PHE A 65 0.84 -2.39 -10.43
C PHE A 65 -0.35 -2.73 -11.34
N VAL A 66 -1.55 -2.75 -10.79
CA VAL A 66 -2.80 -2.94 -11.54
C VAL A 66 -3.61 -1.66 -11.48
N PHE A 67 -3.69 -0.97 -12.59
CA PHE A 67 -4.47 0.25 -12.77
C PHE A 67 -5.87 -0.12 -13.22
N GLY A 68 -6.88 0.61 -12.77
CA GLY A 68 -8.24 0.36 -13.20
C GLY A 68 -9.26 1.27 -12.53
N THR A 69 -10.52 0.94 -12.70
CA THR A 69 -11.63 1.67 -12.11
C THR A 69 -12.40 0.78 -11.16
N LYS A 70 -12.79 1.31 -10.01
CA LYS A 70 -13.66 0.66 -9.05
C LYS A 70 -14.74 1.64 -8.58
N GLN A 71 -16.00 1.30 -8.80
CA GLN A 71 -17.14 2.18 -8.47
C GLN A 71 -16.95 3.62 -9.00
N GLY A 72 -16.53 3.75 -10.26
CA GLY A 72 -16.27 5.02 -10.91
C GLY A 72 -15.03 5.79 -10.42
N LYS A 73 -14.22 5.21 -9.54
CA LYS A 73 -12.97 5.81 -9.05
C LYS A 73 -11.77 5.18 -9.74
N SER A 74 -10.86 6.00 -10.29
CA SER A 74 -9.58 5.52 -10.79
C SER A 74 -8.68 5.13 -9.62
N VAL A 75 -8.19 3.91 -9.64
CA VAL A 75 -7.36 3.34 -8.57
C VAL A 75 -6.14 2.64 -9.16
N VAL A 76 -5.08 2.53 -8.37
CA VAL A 76 -3.95 1.64 -8.63
C VAL A 76 -3.79 0.68 -7.46
N VAL A 77 -3.63 -0.59 -7.76
CA VAL A 77 -3.48 -1.65 -6.78
C VAL A 77 -2.10 -2.26 -6.92
N LEU A 78 -1.38 -2.38 -5.81
CA LEU A 78 -0.17 -3.18 -5.73
C LEU A 78 -0.57 -4.62 -5.40
N GLN A 79 -0.49 -5.49 -6.40
CA GLN A 79 -0.75 -6.93 -6.26
C GLN A 79 0.57 -7.65 -6.06
N GLY A 80 0.84 -8.01 -4.82
CA GLY A 80 2.14 -8.53 -4.37
C GLY A 80 3.03 -7.41 -3.83
N ARG A 81 3.38 -7.51 -2.55
CA ARG A 81 4.28 -6.58 -1.86
C ARG A 81 5.59 -7.27 -1.49
N LEU A 82 6.61 -6.48 -1.31
CA LEU A 82 7.90 -6.91 -0.79
C LEU A 82 7.83 -7.06 0.73
N HIS A 83 8.59 -8.01 1.29
CA HIS A 83 8.66 -8.20 2.73
C HIS A 83 10.11 -8.16 3.22
N TYR A 84 10.29 -7.73 4.46
CA TYR A 84 11.61 -7.63 5.05
C TYR A 84 12.32 -8.99 5.17
N TYR A 85 11.59 -10.03 5.47
CA TYR A 85 12.14 -11.39 5.56
C TYR A 85 12.63 -11.96 4.23
N GLU A 86 12.30 -11.33 3.11
CA GLU A 86 12.85 -11.68 1.79
C GLU A 86 14.29 -11.13 1.57
N GLY A 87 14.81 -10.35 2.53
CA GLY A 87 16.14 -9.75 2.45
C GLY A 87 16.19 -8.32 1.92
N PHE A 88 15.02 -7.71 1.63
CA PHE A 88 14.97 -6.33 1.15
C PHE A 88 15.30 -5.33 2.25
N THR A 89 16.02 -4.27 1.88
CA THR A 89 16.26 -3.13 2.74
C THR A 89 14.96 -2.32 2.96
N GLN A 90 14.91 -1.51 4.02
CA GLN A 90 13.77 -0.63 4.29
C GLN A 90 13.51 0.37 3.15
N GLN A 91 14.56 0.79 2.43
CA GLN A 91 14.42 1.67 1.28
C GLN A 91 13.77 0.96 0.09
N GLU A 92 14.11 -0.29 -0.16
CA GLU A 92 13.48 -1.11 -1.20
C GLU A 92 12.02 -1.42 -0.87
N LEU A 93 11.71 -1.74 0.38
CA LEU A 93 10.34 -1.98 0.83
C LEU A 93 9.43 -0.78 0.62
N THR A 94 9.97 0.43 0.73
CA THR A 94 9.20 1.67 0.59
C THR A 94 9.25 2.25 -0.83
N LEU A 95 10.09 1.72 -1.72
CA LEU A 95 10.20 2.18 -3.10
C LEU A 95 8.84 2.17 -3.83
N PRO A 96 8.03 1.10 -3.80
CA PRO A 96 6.72 1.09 -4.45
C PRO A 96 5.80 2.21 -3.96
N ILE A 97 5.83 2.51 -2.66
CA ILE A 97 5.01 3.58 -2.05
C ILE A 97 5.45 4.96 -2.55
N ARG A 98 6.76 5.19 -2.63
CA ARG A 98 7.32 6.45 -3.16
C ARG A 98 7.00 6.62 -4.64
N VAL A 99 7.00 5.55 -5.41
CA VAL A 99 6.58 5.56 -6.82
C VAL A 99 5.10 5.90 -6.94
N LEU A 100 4.22 5.34 -6.08
CA LEU A 100 2.80 5.74 -6.05
C LEU A 100 2.64 7.25 -5.80
N ALA A 101 3.40 7.81 -4.86
CA ALA A 101 3.37 9.26 -4.61
C ALA A 101 3.87 10.04 -5.84
N ALA A 102 4.94 9.58 -6.50
CA ALA A 102 5.50 10.24 -7.68
C ALA A 102 4.55 10.25 -8.88
N ILE A 103 3.72 9.21 -9.06
CA ILE A 103 2.70 9.15 -10.12
C ILE A 103 1.39 9.88 -9.75
N GLY A 104 1.31 10.49 -8.57
CA GLY A 104 0.19 11.38 -8.19
C GLY A 104 -0.85 10.79 -7.24
N VAL A 105 -0.61 9.61 -6.65
CA VAL A 105 -1.48 9.05 -5.62
C VAL A 105 -1.49 9.94 -4.39
N LYS A 106 -2.68 10.27 -3.89
CA LYS A 106 -2.92 11.15 -2.72
C LYS A 106 -3.45 10.40 -1.50
N THR A 107 -4.11 9.29 -1.72
CA THR A 107 -4.66 8.45 -0.66
C THR A 107 -4.14 7.04 -0.81
N LEU A 108 -3.56 6.49 0.25
CA LEU A 108 -3.02 5.14 0.26
C LEU A 108 -3.80 4.29 1.26
N VAL A 109 -4.27 3.14 0.80
CA VAL A 109 -4.89 2.11 1.64
C VAL A 109 -3.91 0.95 1.76
N LEU A 110 -3.47 0.67 2.98
CA LEU A 110 -2.60 -0.46 3.27
C LEU A 110 -3.41 -1.57 3.93
N THR A 111 -3.24 -2.80 3.48
CA THR A 111 -3.91 -3.96 4.07
C THR A 111 -2.89 -5.03 4.44
N ASN A 112 -3.11 -5.72 5.54
CA ASN A 112 -2.28 -6.85 5.95
C ASN A 112 -3.09 -7.83 6.81
N ALA A 113 -2.65 -9.08 6.84
CA ALA A 113 -3.09 -10.04 7.84
C ALA A 113 -2.21 -9.93 9.09
N ALA A 114 -2.79 -10.13 10.27
CA ALA A 114 -2.05 -10.17 11.53
C ALA A 114 -2.73 -11.10 12.54
N GLY A 115 -1.97 -11.55 13.52
CA GLY A 115 -2.50 -12.22 14.71
C GLY A 115 -3.26 -11.21 15.59
N GLY A 116 -4.44 -11.61 16.09
CA GLY A 116 -5.22 -10.80 17.02
C GLY A 116 -4.81 -11.07 18.46
N VAL A 117 -4.44 -10.03 19.21
CA VAL A 117 -4.20 -10.10 20.66
C VAL A 117 -5.53 -10.03 21.43
N ASN A 118 -6.51 -9.29 20.91
CA ASN A 118 -7.82 -9.18 21.53
C ASN A 118 -8.60 -10.48 21.34
N LEU A 119 -8.96 -11.15 22.44
CA LEU A 119 -9.68 -12.43 22.45
C LEU A 119 -11.09 -12.35 21.83
N GLY A 120 -11.66 -11.17 21.69
CA GLY A 120 -12.93 -10.94 21.01
C GLY A 120 -12.86 -11.02 19.49
N TYR A 121 -11.64 -11.01 18.91
CA TYR A 121 -11.47 -11.15 17.47
C TYR A 121 -11.52 -12.60 17.02
N LYS A 122 -12.13 -12.82 15.87
CA LYS A 122 -12.21 -14.13 15.22
C LYS A 122 -11.54 -14.08 13.86
N PRO A 123 -11.09 -15.21 13.29
CA PRO A 123 -10.64 -15.26 11.91
C PRO A 123 -11.67 -14.58 10.98
N GLY A 124 -11.20 -13.71 10.08
CA GLY A 124 -12.07 -12.91 9.21
C GLY A 124 -12.54 -11.56 9.81
N THR A 125 -12.19 -11.24 11.07
CA THR A 125 -12.47 -9.92 11.62
C THR A 125 -11.68 -8.86 10.87
N LEU A 126 -12.37 -7.80 10.41
CA LEU A 126 -11.75 -6.60 9.88
C LEU A 126 -11.52 -5.60 11.02
N MET A 127 -10.30 -5.09 11.11
CA MET A 127 -9.93 -4.07 12.09
C MET A 127 -9.32 -2.86 11.36
N LEU A 128 -9.77 -1.67 11.72
CA LEU A 128 -9.13 -0.43 11.29
C LEU A 128 -8.08 -0.05 12.33
N ILE A 129 -6.82 0.07 11.89
CA ILE A 129 -5.73 0.52 12.76
C ILE A 129 -5.87 2.02 13.00
N SER A 130 -5.76 2.42 14.25
CA SER A 130 -5.82 3.82 14.67
C SER A 130 -4.44 4.41 14.94
N ASP A 131 -3.47 3.58 15.28
CA ASP A 131 -2.10 3.98 15.61
C ASP A 131 -1.14 2.79 15.56
N HIS A 132 0.17 3.06 15.63
CA HIS A 132 1.24 2.06 15.57
C HIS A 132 2.25 2.26 16.70
N ILE A 133 2.80 1.14 17.17
CA ILE A 133 4.01 1.11 17.96
C ILE A 133 5.12 0.50 17.07
N ASN A 134 6.15 1.27 16.73
CA ASN A 134 7.32 0.74 16.05
C ASN A 134 8.26 0.09 17.06
N TYR A 135 8.24 -1.23 17.12
CA TYR A 135 9.13 -2.03 17.95
C TYR A 135 10.13 -2.85 17.13
N SER A 136 10.29 -2.51 15.85
CA SER A 136 11.16 -3.26 14.92
C SER A 136 12.64 -2.89 15.05
N GLY A 137 12.97 -1.77 15.68
CA GLY A 137 14.33 -1.20 15.71
C GLY A 137 14.76 -0.60 14.36
N MET A 138 13.87 -0.53 13.38
CA MET A 138 14.18 -0.11 12.01
C MET A 138 13.31 1.08 11.58
N ASN A 139 13.86 1.91 10.70
CA ASN A 139 13.14 3.07 10.17
C ASN A 139 13.55 3.34 8.71
N PRO A 140 12.61 3.37 7.75
CA PRO A 140 12.91 3.64 6.35
C PRO A 140 13.37 5.08 6.08
N LEU A 141 13.26 5.97 7.06
CA LEU A 141 13.72 7.36 6.96
C LEU A 141 15.20 7.54 7.34
N ILE A 142 15.91 6.47 7.73
CA ILE A 142 17.36 6.51 7.96
C ILE A 142 18.07 6.79 6.63
N GLY A 143 19.00 7.76 6.64
CA GLY A 143 19.74 8.17 5.47
C GLY A 143 19.38 9.61 5.02
N PRO A 144 19.82 10.04 3.82
CA PRO A 144 19.48 11.35 3.27
C PRO A 144 17.98 11.56 3.11
N ASN A 145 17.50 12.75 3.46
CA ASN A 145 16.08 13.08 3.22
C ASN A 145 15.83 13.27 1.72
N LEU A 146 14.66 12.90 1.27
CA LEU A 146 14.16 13.20 -0.07
C LEU A 146 13.10 14.30 0.07
N ASP A 147 13.54 15.56 0.08
CA ASP A 147 12.70 16.74 0.38
C ASP A 147 11.45 16.85 -0.50
N LYS A 148 11.51 16.29 -1.71
CA LYS A 148 10.37 16.20 -2.63
C LYS A 148 9.20 15.37 -2.04
N PHE A 149 9.47 14.47 -1.09
CA PHE A 149 8.47 13.61 -0.46
C PHE A 149 8.07 14.07 0.95
N GLY A 150 8.63 15.15 1.44
CA GLY A 150 8.26 15.75 2.71
C GLY A 150 9.42 16.09 3.63
N PRO A 151 9.11 16.65 4.81
CA PRO A 151 10.13 17.08 5.75
C PRO A 151 10.89 15.90 6.35
N ARG A 152 12.09 16.18 6.86
CA ARG A 152 12.95 15.19 7.54
C ARG A 152 12.24 14.52 8.72
N PHE A 153 11.42 15.27 9.44
CA PHE A 153 10.68 14.83 10.61
C PHE A 153 9.18 15.05 10.39
N PRO A 154 8.51 14.10 9.68
CA PRO A 154 7.08 14.19 9.47
C PRO A 154 6.32 14.04 10.79
N ASP A 155 5.28 14.84 10.98
CA ASP A 155 4.36 14.67 12.08
C ASP A 155 3.54 13.39 11.89
N MET A 156 3.67 12.44 12.81
CA MET A 156 2.97 11.17 12.79
C MET A 156 1.69 11.15 13.65
N SER A 157 1.34 12.27 14.32
CA SER A 157 0.17 12.35 15.21
C SER A 157 -1.16 12.09 14.49
N GLY A 158 -1.22 12.29 13.18
CA GLY A 158 -2.39 12.05 12.33
C GLY A 158 -2.11 11.12 11.17
N SER A 159 -1.11 10.25 11.27
CA SER A 159 -0.64 9.39 10.19
C SER A 159 -1.70 8.40 9.66
N VAL A 160 -2.63 7.99 10.53
CA VAL A 160 -3.76 7.17 10.15
C VAL A 160 -5.03 8.03 10.15
N HIS A 161 -5.67 8.14 9.00
CA HIS A 161 -6.84 8.98 8.88
C HIS A 161 -8.04 8.35 9.62
N ARG A 162 -8.56 9.05 10.61
CA ARG A 162 -9.86 8.70 11.16
C ARG A 162 -10.92 9.06 10.13
N PHE A 163 -11.58 8.09 9.54
CA PHE A 163 -12.74 8.39 8.72
C PHE A 163 -13.76 9.18 9.55
N PRO A 164 -14.19 10.38 9.10
CA PRO A 164 -15.32 11.02 9.74
C PRO A 164 -16.54 10.14 9.48
N ALA A 165 -17.08 9.61 10.57
CA ALA A 165 -18.41 9.01 10.65
C ALA A 165 -18.75 7.85 9.69
N CYS A 166 -18.33 6.66 10.03
CA CYS A 166 -19.38 5.71 10.37
C CYS A 166 -19.95 6.18 11.72
N GLY A 167 -21.19 6.68 11.72
CA GLY A 167 -21.82 7.35 12.85
C GLY A 167 -21.61 6.64 14.18
N HIS A 168 -21.61 7.40 15.24
CA HIS A 168 -21.48 7.01 16.62
C HIS A 168 -22.34 5.80 17.01
N HIS A 169 -21.97 4.63 16.62
CA HIS A 169 -22.50 3.37 17.20
C HIS A 169 -21.53 2.29 16.74
N GLY A 170 -20.85 1.67 17.67
CA GLY A 170 -19.85 0.61 17.50
C GLY A 170 -20.33 -0.64 16.77
N LYS A 171 -20.82 -0.48 15.57
CA LYS A 171 -21.15 -1.56 14.63
C LYS A 171 -20.04 -1.60 13.59
N GLY A 172 -19.10 -2.52 13.80
CA GLY A 172 -18.07 -2.83 12.80
C GLY A 172 -18.70 -2.96 11.41
N ILE A 173 -17.96 -2.53 10.41
CA ILE A 173 -18.34 -2.72 9.01
C ILE A 173 -18.59 -4.21 8.79
N ARG A 174 -19.85 -4.60 8.66
CA ARG A 174 -20.21 -5.95 8.25
C ARG A 174 -19.95 -6.06 6.75
N SER A 175 -18.76 -6.49 6.36
CA SER A 175 -18.52 -6.90 5.00
C SER A 175 -18.98 -8.37 4.83
N ARG A 176 -19.63 -8.69 3.70
CA ARG A 176 -20.03 -10.04 3.33
C ARG A 176 -18.87 -10.83 2.73
N TYR A 177 -17.69 -10.77 3.33
CA TYR A 177 -16.57 -11.61 2.91
C TYR A 177 -16.21 -12.58 4.02
N SER A 178 -16.66 -13.81 3.87
CA SER A 178 -16.24 -14.96 4.68
C SER A 178 -14.99 -15.57 4.06
N SER A 179 -13.82 -15.07 4.38
CA SER A 179 -12.58 -15.81 4.21
C SER A 179 -11.88 -15.86 5.57
N GLY A 180 -11.58 -17.03 6.04
CA GLY A 180 -11.15 -17.34 7.41
C GLY A 180 -9.76 -16.83 7.81
N ARG A 181 -9.40 -15.62 7.46
CA ARG A 181 -8.18 -14.94 7.93
C ARG A 181 -8.52 -13.47 8.22
N GLY A 182 -8.13 -13.00 9.40
CA GLY A 182 -8.31 -11.61 9.79
C GLY A 182 -7.52 -10.69 8.85
N CYS A 183 -8.17 -9.65 8.35
CA CYS A 183 -7.55 -8.65 7.51
C CYS A 183 -7.56 -7.31 8.24
N ILE A 184 -6.40 -6.65 8.28
CA ILE A 184 -6.22 -5.32 8.85
C ILE A 184 -6.02 -4.34 7.69
N SER A 185 -6.78 -3.26 7.64
CA SER A 185 -6.61 -2.23 6.63
C SER A 185 -6.25 -0.89 7.24
N HIS A 186 -5.29 -0.22 6.62
CA HIS A 186 -4.84 1.12 6.95
C HIS A 186 -5.20 2.08 5.85
N VAL A 187 -5.57 3.29 6.20
CA VAL A 187 -5.66 4.39 5.25
C VAL A 187 -4.69 5.47 5.69
N LEU A 188 -3.66 5.68 4.90
CA LEU A 188 -2.74 6.79 5.05
C LEU A 188 -3.13 7.90 4.08
N ARG A 189 -3.23 9.12 4.56
CA ARG A 189 -3.30 10.31 3.72
C ARG A 189 -1.92 10.93 3.69
N SER A 190 -1.29 10.98 2.52
CA SER A 190 -0.08 11.77 2.36
C SER A 190 -0.45 13.25 2.41
N GLN A 191 0.07 13.99 3.37
CA GLN A 191 0.24 15.41 3.22
C GLN A 191 1.51 15.61 2.38
N LEU A 192 1.33 15.76 1.10
CA LEU A 192 2.33 16.27 0.18
C LEU A 192 1.95 17.69 -0.20
#